data_005006d9ef9d15ceb1a35a15a1f50725
#
_entry.id   005006d9ef9d15ceb1a35a15a1f50725
#
_cell.length_a   1.000
_cell.length_b   1.000
_cell.length_c   1.000
_cell.angle_alpha   90.00
_cell.angle_beta   90.00
_cell.angle_gamma   90.00
#
_symmetry.space_group_name_H-M   'P 1'
#
loop_
_entity.id
_entity.type
_entity.pdbx_description
1 polymer ?
#
loop_
_entity_poly.entity_id
_entity_poly.type
_entity_poly.pdbx_seq_one_letter_code
_entity_poly.pdbx_strand_id
1 'polypeptide(L)'
;MFEELGGFFGWLLVIAFGGTIMNYCLKFVNKRYGKSISENPYGKKIMKLLMTIFVRNHKYFGFATIVFLITHVIIQFSKFGINFTGLIAAVILISEVLLGIYANVKKKPRKGIWFITHRIFSILLIIGIAVHVIAPNAL
;
A
#
# COMPACT_ATOMS: atom_id res chain seq x y z
N MET A 1 -3.52 -1.48 27.15
CA MET A 1 -4.61 -0.93 26.31
C MET A 1 -4.09 0.01 25.20
N PHE A 2 -3.40 1.13 25.50
CA PHE A 2 -2.91 2.05 24.45
C PHE A 2 -1.70 1.53 23.65
N GLU A 3 -0.85 0.68 24.21
CA GLU A 3 0.26 0.03 23.49
C GLU A 3 -0.26 -0.94 22.43
N GLU A 4 -1.28 -1.70 22.76
CA GLU A 4 -1.96 -2.60 21.83
C GLU A 4 -2.65 -1.85 20.69
N LEU A 5 -3.19 -0.64 20.96
CA LEU A 5 -3.78 0.21 19.92
C LEU A 5 -2.75 0.66 18.88
N GLY A 6 -1.53 1.03 19.28
CA GLY A 6 -0.48 1.39 18.33
C GLY A 6 -0.13 0.24 17.39
N GLY A 7 0.05 -0.97 17.92
CA GLY A 7 0.25 -2.18 17.15
C GLY A 7 -0.94 -2.52 16.24
N PHE A 8 -2.16 -2.41 16.78
CA PHE A 8 -3.38 -2.64 16.02
C PHE A 8 -3.49 -1.72 14.78
N PHE A 9 -3.28 -0.40 14.95
CA PHE A 9 -3.30 0.52 13.82
C PHE A 9 -2.14 0.30 12.85
N GLY A 10 -0.98 -0.15 13.34
CA GLY A 10 0.11 -0.59 12.48
C GLY A 10 -0.28 -1.77 11.58
N TRP A 11 -0.97 -2.77 12.11
CA TRP A 11 -1.46 -3.89 11.32
C TRP A 11 -2.56 -3.48 10.34
N LEU A 12 -3.49 -2.59 10.72
CA LEU A 12 -4.48 -2.05 9.80
C LEU A 12 -3.82 -1.29 8.64
N LEU A 13 -2.75 -0.53 8.92
CA LEU A 13 -1.94 0.14 7.92
C LEU A 13 -1.33 -0.88 6.93
N VAL A 14 -0.72 -1.95 7.43
CA VAL A 14 -0.13 -3.01 6.58
C VAL A 14 -1.20 -3.69 5.73
N ILE A 15 -2.37 -3.98 6.27
CA ILE A 15 -3.49 -4.58 5.53
C ILE A 15 -4.00 -3.64 4.44
N ALA A 16 -4.22 -2.36 4.75
CA ALA A 16 -4.65 -1.36 3.78
C ALA A 16 -3.63 -1.18 2.65
N PHE A 17 -2.33 -1.11 3.00
CA PHE A 17 -1.25 -1.06 2.03
C PHE A 17 -1.18 -2.34 1.18
N GLY A 18 -1.34 -3.52 1.78
CA GLY A 18 -1.48 -4.79 1.07
C GLY A 18 -2.58 -4.76 0.00
N GLY A 19 -3.73 -4.12 0.32
CA GLY A 19 -4.80 -3.88 -0.65
C GLY A 19 -4.37 -3.02 -1.84
N THR A 20 -3.45 -2.06 -1.64
CA THR A 20 -2.88 -1.28 -2.76
C THR A 20 -1.96 -2.11 -3.63
N ILE A 21 -1.14 -2.99 -3.05
CA ILE A 21 -0.21 -3.88 -3.77
C ILE A 21 -0.97 -4.96 -4.55
N MET A 22 -2.08 -5.45 -4.02
CA MET A 22 -2.92 -6.44 -4.69
C MET A 22 -3.34 -6.00 -6.09
N ASN A 23 -3.49 -4.68 -6.32
CA ASN A 23 -3.69 -4.11 -7.66
C ASN A 23 -2.62 -4.56 -8.65
N TYR A 24 -1.34 -4.56 -8.25
CA TYR A 24 -0.24 -4.97 -9.10
C TYR A 24 -0.25 -6.49 -9.34
N CYS A 25 -0.39 -7.26 -8.26
CA CYS A 25 -0.43 -8.73 -8.32
C CYS A 25 -1.56 -9.24 -9.22
N LEU A 26 -2.76 -8.70 -9.07
CA LEU A 26 -3.92 -9.10 -9.87
C LEU A 26 -3.76 -8.76 -11.35
N LYS A 27 -3.20 -7.60 -11.69
CA LYS A 27 -2.90 -7.25 -13.08
C LYS A 27 -1.86 -8.18 -13.69
N PHE A 28 -0.83 -8.54 -12.93
CA PHE A 28 0.18 -9.49 -13.38
C PHE A 28 -0.43 -10.87 -13.63
N VAL A 29 -1.20 -11.40 -12.68
CA VAL A 29 -1.89 -12.69 -12.82
C VAL A 29 -2.85 -12.68 -14.01
N ASN A 30 -3.66 -11.64 -14.14
CA ASN A 30 -4.61 -11.52 -15.24
C ASN A 30 -3.90 -11.41 -16.60
N LYS A 31 -2.76 -10.72 -16.67
CA LYS A 31 -1.96 -10.63 -17.90
C LYS A 31 -1.36 -11.98 -18.28
N ARG A 32 -0.88 -12.76 -17.31
CA ARG A 32 -0.17 -14.03 -17.55
C ARG A 32 -1.13 -15.20 -17.75
N TYR A 33 -2.20 -15.26 -16.95
CA TYR A 33 -3.09 -16.43 -16.85
C TYR A 33 -4.55 -16.12 -17.19
N GLY A 34 -4.87 -14.91 -17.64
CA GLY A 34 -6.24 -14.45 -17.83
C GLY A 34 -7.05 -15.30 -18.82
N LYS A 35 -6.41 -15.85 -19.86
CA LYS A 35 -7.07 -16.78 -20.79
C LYS A 35 -7.54 -18.05 -20.05
N SER A 36 -6.62 -18.75 -19.42
CA SER A 36 -6.91 -19.98 -18.67
C SER A 36 -7.95 -19.77 -17.57
N ILE A 37 -7.83 -18.65 -16.82
CA ILE A 37 -8.81 -18.30 -15.78
C ILE A 37 -10.19 -18.04 -16.38
N SER A 38 -10.28 -17.46 -17.58
CA SER A 38 -11.56 -17.15 -18.23
C SER A 38 -12.27 -18.34 -18.87
N GLU A 39 -11.57 -19.45 -19.10
CA GLU A 39 -12.15 -20.72 -19.55
C GLU A 39 -13.05 -21.34 -18.49
N ASN A 40 -12.76 -21.09 -17.19
CA ASN A 40 -13.60 -21.51 -16.08
C ASN A 40 -14.57 -20.38 -15.69
N PRO A 41 -15.90 -20.57 -15.72
CA PRO A 41 -16.88 -19.55 -15.33
C PRO A 41 -16.69 -19.00 -13.92
N TYR A 42 -16.34 -19.87 -12.97
CA TYR A 42 -16.05 -19.47 -11.57
C TYR A 42 -14.77 -18.63 -11.48
N GLY A 43 -13.69 -19.06 -12.15
CA GLY A 43 -12.43 -18.32 -12.20
C GLY A 43 -12.61 -16.93 -12.78
N LYS A 44 -13.35 -16.80 -13.88
CA LYS A 44 -13.73 -15.51 -14.50
C LYS A 44 -14.48 -14.61 -13.53
N LYS A 45 -15.48 -15.16 -12.79
CA LYS A 45 -16.29 -14.41 -11.83
C LYS A 45 -15.43 -13.90 -10.65
N ILE A 46 -14.58 -14.77 -10.09
CA ILE A 46 -13.67 -14.43 -8.99
C ILE A 46 -12.67 -13.36 -9.44
N MET A 47 -12.02 -13.54 -10.58
CA MET A 47 -11.06 -12.55 -11.09
C MET A 47 -11.72 -11.18 -11.30
N LYS A 48 -12.93 -11.14 -11.89
CA LYS A 48 -13.69 -9.90 -12.05
C LYS A 48 -13.99 -9.24 -10.72
N LEU A 49 -14.38 -10.01 -9.70
CA LEU A 49 -14.65 -9.51 -8.36
C LEU A 49 -13.37 -8.89 -7.73
N LEU A 50 -12.26 -9.62 -7.75
CA LEU A 50 -10.97 -9.16 -7.20
C LEU A 50 -10.46 -7.91 -7.93
N MET A 51 -10.56 -7.87 -9.25
CA MET A 51 -10.21 -6.68 -10.04
C MET A 51 -11.09 -5.47 -9.69
N THR A 52 -12.36 -5.69 -9.40
CA THR A 52 -13.27 -4.61 -8.96
C THR A 52 -12.89 -4.11 -7.57
N ILE A 53 -12.65 -5.01 -6.62
CA ILE A 53 -12.31 -4.64 -5.24
C ILE A 53 -10.96 -3.93 -5.18
N PHE A 54 -9.90 -4.53 -5.69
CA PHE A 54 -8.54 -4.04 -5.47
C PHE A 54 -8.02 -3.09 -6.54
N VAL A 55 -8.35 -3.33 -7.82
CA VAL A 55 -7.81 -2.50 -8.92
C VAL A 55 -8.63 -1.23 -9.11
N ARG A 56 -9.95 -1.34 -9.11
CA ARG A 56 -10.84 -0.17 -9.26
C ARG A 56 -10.81 0.74 -8.04
N ASN A 57 -10.73 0.16 -6.85
CA ASN A 57 -10.77 0.88 -5.59
C ASN A 57 -9.38 1.17 -5.00
N HIS A 58 -8.30 1.00 -5.75
CA HIS A 58 -6.92 1.25 -5.31
C HIS A 58 -6.74 2.59 -4.58
N LYS A 59 -7.37 3.66 -5.05
CA LYS A 59 -7.31 4.99 -4.43
C LYS A 59 -7.89 5.03 -3.01
N TYR A 60 -8.93 4.24 -2.74
CA TYR A 60 -9.56 4.19 -1.41
C TYR A 60 -8.68 3.40 -0.41
N PHE A 61 -8.02 2.34 -0.87
CA PHE A 61 -7.01 1.67 -0.06
C PHE A 61 -5.84 2.60 0.27
N GLY A 62 -5.35 3.39 -0.71
CA GLY A 62 -4.32 4.40 -0.47
C GLY A 62 -4.76 5.47 0.52
N PHE A 63 -6.00 5.93 0.46
CA PHE A 63 -6.55 6.87 1.44
C PHE A 63 -6.65 6.26 2.83
N ALA A 64 -7.16 5.03 2.95
CA ALA A 64 -7.21 4.31 4.23
C ALA A 64 -5.82 4.13 4.84
N THR A 65 -4.82 3.82 4.00
CA THR A 65 -3.42 3.70 4.42
C THR A 65 -2.91 5.00 5.08
N ILE A 66 -3.22 6.17 4.53
CA ILE A 66 -2.83 7.47 5.13
C ILE A 66 -3.54 7.72 6.45
N VAL A 67 -4.84 7.42 6.55
CA VAL A 67 -5.60 7.59 7.80
C VAL A 67 -5.00 6.71 8.90
N PHE A 68 -4.72 5.44 8.61
CA PHE A 68 -4.10 4.54 9.58
C PHE A 68 -2.66 4.93 9.91
N LEU A 69 -1.89 5.45 8.93
CA LEU A 69 -0.54 5.97 9.19
C LEU A 69 -0.57 7.11 10.21
N ILE A 70 -1.42 8.12 9.98
CA ILE A 70 -1.53 9.27 10.88
C ILE A 70 -1.90 8.81 12.30
N THR A 71 -2.89 7.94 12.43
CA THR A 71 -3.32 7.40 13.72
C THR A 71 -2.20 6.61 14.39
N HIS A 72 -1.52 5.72 13.64
CA HIS A 72 -0.40 4.93 14.14
C HIS A 72 0.75 5.82 14.64
N VAL A 73 1.15 6.81 13.83
CA VAL A 73 2.25 7.73 14.18
C VAL A 73 1.89 8.54 15.43
N ILE A 74 0.68 9.09 15.54
CA ILE A 74 0.26 9.87 16.72
C ILE A 74 0.34 9.02 17.98
N ILE A 75 -0.19 7.79 17.95
CA ILE A 75 -0.18 6.89 19.10
C ILE A 75 1.25 6.51 19.49
N GLN A 76 2.07 6.10 18.52
CA GLN A 76 3.44 5.66 18.76
C GLN A 76 4.34 6.81 19.23
N PHE A 77 4.25 7.96 18.59
CA PHE A 77 5.02 9.15 18.98
C PHE A 77 4.70 9.59 20.40
N SER A 78 3.42 9.60 20.78
CA SER A 78 2.99 10.00 22.14
C SER A 78 3.51 9.07 23.25
N LYS A 79 3.90 7.83 22.90
CA LYS A 79 4.31 6.80 23.87
C LYS A 79 5.82 6.53 23.87
N PHE A 80 6.41 6.41 22.70
CA PHE A 80 7.76 5.90 22.51
C PHE A 80 8.72 6.92 21.87
N GLY A 81 8.19 8.08 21.47
CA GLY A 81 8.99 9.08 20.74
C GLY A 81 9.17 8.71 19.25
N ILE A 82 10.23 9.25 18.66
CA ILE A 82 10.53 9.03 17.24
C ILE A 82 11.26 7.70 17.05
N ASN A 83 10.70 6.87 16.17
CA ASN A 83 11.39 5.69 15.65
C ASN A 83 11.85 5.98 14.22
N PHE A 84 13.18 5.93 13.98
CA PHE A 84 13.75 6.32 12.68
C PHE A 84 13.35 5.42 11.54
N THR A 85 13.26 4.10 11.74
CA THR A 85 12.82 3.17 10.70
C THR A 85 11.38 3.43 10.29
N GLY A 86 10.51 3.73 11.27
CA GLY A 86 9.12 4.12 11.05
C GLY A 86 8.99 5.47 10.34
N LEU A 87 9.84 6.45 10.71
CA LEU A 87 9.87 7.76 10.05
C LEU A 87 10.24 7.65 8.56
N ILE A 88 11.26 6.86 8.24
CA ILE A 88 11.66 6.62 6.85
C ILE A 88 10.51 5.98 6.05
N ALA A 89 9.89 4.93 6.60
CA ALA A 89 8.75 4.29 5.96
C ALA A 89 7.57 5.26 5.76
N ALA A 90 7.28 6.12 6.74
CA ALA A 90 6.23 7.14 6.66
C ALA A 90 6.52 8.17 5.56
N VAL A 91 7.75 8.67 5.45
CA VAL A 91 8.16 9.63 4.40
C VAL A 91 8.01 9.01 3.01
N ILE A 92 8.43 7.76 2.82
CA ILE A 92 8.27 7.04 1.54
C ILE A 92 6.78 6.89 1.21
N LEU A 93 5.95 6.47 2.17
CA LEU A 93 4.51 6.30 1.98
C LEU A 93 3.82 7.62 1.60
N ILE A 94 4.12 8.71 2.32
CA ILE A 94 3.56 10.04 2.00
C ILE A 94 3.97 10.45 0.58
N SER A 95 5.23 10.28 0.22
CA SER A 95 5.73 10.60 -1.13
C SER A 95 5.01 9.79 -2.21
N GLU A 96 4.77 8.50 -1.96
CA GLU A 96 4.04 7.61 -2.88
C GLU A 96 2.60 8.06 -3.08
N VAL A 97 1.91 8.42 -1.99
CA VAL A 97 0.53 8.92 -2.05
C VAL A 97 0.47 10.26 -2.78
N LEU A 98 1.39 11.18 -2.52
CA LEU A 98 1.46 12.45 -3.23
C LEU A 98 1.66 12.26 -4.74
N LEU A 99 2.52 11.33 -5.16
CA LEU A 99 2.66 10.95 -6.57
C LEU A 99 1.36 10.40 -7.16
N GLY A 100 0.63 9.59 -6.40
CA GLY A 100 -0.67 9.05 -6.80
C GLY A 100 -1.72 10.15 -6.97
N ILE A 101 -1.79 11.09 -6.02
CA ILE A 101 -2.68 12.27 -6.08
C ILE A 101 -2.33 13.14 -7.28
N TYR A 102 -1.04 13.47 -7.46
CA TYR A 102 -0.57 14.24 -8.61
C TYR A 102 -1.01 13.64 -9.93
N ALA A 103 -0.81 12.33 -10.09
CA ALA A 103 -1.19 11.63 -11.32
C ALA A 103 -2.71 11.62 -11.55
N ASN A 104 -3.49 11.47 -10.48
CA ASN A 104 -4.96 11.48 -10.55
C ASN A 104 -5.49 12.87 -10.93
N VAL A 105 -5.01 13.93 -10.27
CA VAL A 105 -5.43 15.33 -10.52
C VAL A 105 -5.05 15.75 -11.94
N LYS A 106 -3.81 15.44 -12.35
CA LYS A 106 -3.32 15.79 -13.69
C LYS A 106 -3.75 14.82 -14.78
N LYS A 107 -4.58 13.82 -14.45
CA LYS A 107 -5.04 12.77 -15.39
C LYS A 107 -3.89 12.13 -16.19
N LYS A 108 -2.74 11.90 -15.52
CA LYS A 108 -1.55 11.38 -16.18
C LYS A 108 -1.75 9.94 -16.64
N PRO A 109 -1.29 9.59 -17.85
CA PRO A 109 -1.32 8.20 -18.32
C PRO A 109 -0.39 7.33 -17.45
N ARG A 110 -0.71 6.04 -17.31
CA ARG A 110 0.07 5.05 -16.53
C ARG A 110 1.37 4.68 -17.24
N LYS A 111 2.17 5.69 -17.60
CA LYS A 111 3.47 5.58 -18.28
C LYS A 111 4.35 6.77 -17.90
N GLY A 112 5.64 6.68 -18.19
CA GLY A 112 6.60 7.75 -17.93
C GLY A 112 7.19 7.71 -16.51
N ILE A 113 8.01 8.71 -16.22
CA ILE A 113 8.86 8.76 -15.02
C ILE A 113 8.04 8.68 -13.74
N TRP A 114 6.95 9.45 -13.61
CA TRP A 114 6.11 9.44 -12.42
C TRP A 114 5.60 8.03 -12.06
N PHE A 115 5.22 7.24 -13.08
CA PHE A 115 4.69 5.89 -12.88
C PHE A 115 5.78 4.91 -12.45
N ILE A 116 6.99 5.06 -13.01
CA ILE A 116 8.16 4.28 -12.60
C ILE A 116 8.54 4.62 -11.17
N THR A 117 8.62 5.91 -10.84
CA THR A 117 8.94 6.38 -9.47
C THR A 117 7.93 5.88 -8.44
N HIS A 118 6.63 5.96 -8.73
CA HIS A 118 5.58 5.41 -7.86
C HIS A 118 5.78 3.91 -7.60
N ARG A 119 6.16 3.13 -8.60
CA ARG A 119 6.44 1.69 -8.43
C ARG A 119 7.72 1.41 -7.66
N ILE A 120 8.76 2.21 -7.86
CA ILE A 120 10.00 2.11 -7.07
C ILE A 120 9.71 2.40 -5.61
N PHE A 121 8.97 3.45 -5.32
CA PHE A 121 8.59 3.80 -3.95
C PHE A 121 7.73 2.73 -3.30
N SER A 122 6.82 2.07 -4.04
CA SER A 122 6.07 0.91 -3.54
C SER A 122 7.01 -0.22 -3.09
N ILE A 123 8.05 -0.52 -3.87
CA ILE A 123 9.04 -1.56 -3.51
C ILE A 123 9.86 -1.14 -2.29
N LEU A 124 10.36 0.10 -2.28
CA LEU A 124 11.11 0.65 -1.15
C LEU A 124 10.27 0.66 0.12
N LEU A 125 8.97 0.95 -0.01
CA LEU A 125 8.04 0.95 1.13
C LEU A 125 7.83 -0.46 1.68
N ILE A 126 7.73 -1.49 0.83
CA ILE A 126 7.66 -2.88 1.29
C ILE A 126 8.89 -3.22 2.14
N ILE A 127 10.08 -2.85 1.66
CA ILE A 127 11.34 -3.08 2.38
C ILE A 127 11.36 -2.26 3.68
N GLY A 128 10.97 -0.99 3.63
CA GLY A 128 10.92 -0.10 4.80
C GLY A 128 9.97 -0.61 5.89
N ILE A 129 8.79 -1.08 5.51
CA ILE A 129 7.83 -1.69 6.45
C ILE A 129 8.41 -2.98 7.04
N ALA A 130 9.01 -3.83 6.21
CA ALA A 130 9.62 -5.08 6.70
C ALA A 130 10.73 -4.78 7.73
N VAL A 131 11.63 -3.83 7.43
CA VAL A 131 12.68 -3.41 8.37
C VAL A 131 12.06 -2.84 9.65
N HIS A 132 11.06 -1.97 9.55
CA HIS A 132 10.42 -1.36 10.71
C HIS A 132 9.73 -2.39 11.61
N VAL A 133 9.11 -3.43 11.03
CA VAL A 133 8.42 -4.48 11.80
C VAL A 133 9.40 -5.48 12.42
N ILE A 134 10.44 -5.88 11.67
CA ILE A 134 11.37 -6.93 12.10
C ILE A 134 12.48 -6.36 13.01
N ALA A 135 12.97 -5.18 12.70
CA ALA A 135 14.11 -4.54 13.36
C ALA A 135 13.82 -3.04 13.62
N PRO A 136 12.86 -2.70 14.48
CA PRO A 136 12.45 -1.31 14.72
C PRO A 136 13.58 -0.41 15.21
N ASN A 137 14.59 -0.98 15.86
CA ASN A 137 15.74 -0.27 16.43
C ASN A 137 17.03 -0.44 15.60
N ALA A 138 16.92 -0.77 14.31
CA ALA A 138 18.08 -1.00 13.44
C ALA A 138 18.82 0.29 13.04
N LEU A 139 18.24 1.47 13.32
CA LEU A 139 18.80 2.80 13.03
C LEU A 139 18.74 3.71 14.25
#